data_58419a92d1092b87a14fa928e70f0790
#
_entry.id   58419a92d1092b87a14fa928e70f0790
#
_cell.length_a   1.000
_cell.length_b   1.000
_cell.length_c   1.000
_cell.angle_alpha   90.00
_cell.angle_beta   90.00
_cell.angle_gamma   90.00
#
_symmetry.space_group_name_H-M   'P 1'
#
loop_
_entity.id
_entity.type
_entity.pdbx_description
1 polymer ?
#
loop_
_entity_poly.entity_id
_entity_poly.type
_entity_poly.pdbx_seq_one_letter_code
_entity_poly.pdbx_strand_id
1 'polypeptide(L)'
;MPEYIAYCDGSFQSSIESGGWASIILQDNKIIKKLYQGYKHTTNNRMEIRGVLETLKFFKTPVRIKIYSDSQYVIKSIVNTHVYKWFAEKDFSKKNLDLWFELIDQLSIHDVSFEWVKGHEVNEMNNLADKLAVHAAQCLNLPEDGINNTNF
;
A
#
# COMPACT_ATOMS: atom_id res chain seq x y z
N MET A 1 -13.59 -11.40 -15.39
CA MET A 1 -12.62 -10.51 -14.72
C MET A 1 -11.46 -11.35 -14.20
N PRO A 2 -10.23 -11.07 -14.61
CA PRO A 2 -9.08 -11.83 -14.11
C PRO A 2 -8.93 -11.70 -12.59
N GLU A 3 -8.42 -12.76 -11.96
CA GLU A 3 -8.26 -12.84 -10.51
C GLU A 3 -6.79 -12.90 -10.13
N TYR A 4 -6.44 -12.14 -9.08
CA TYR A 4 -5.07 -12.05 -8.58
C TYR A 4 -5.05 -12.05 -7.06
N ILE A 5 -3.87 -12.29 -6.51
CA ILE A 5 -3.57 -12.13 -5.09
C ILE A 5 -2.35 -11.24 -4.99
N ALA A 6 -2.32 -10.35 -4.00
CA ALA A 6 -1.15 -9.53 -3.72
C ALA A 6 -0.84 -9.52 -2.23
N TYR A 7 0.46 -9.50 -1.91
CA TYR A 7 0.97 -9.29 -0.56
C TYR A 7 1.69 -7.96 -0.55
N CYS A 8 1.20 -7.03 0.24
CA CYS A 8 1.72 -5.66 0.30
C CYS A 8 2.32 -5.39 1.67
N ASP A 9 3.38 -4.62 1.71
CA ASP A 9 4.01 -4.19 2.94
C ASP A 9 4.64 -2.81 2.78
N GLY A 10 4.81 -2.12 3.91
CA GLY A 10 5.50 -0.86 3.99
C GLY A 10 6.54 -0.89 5.11
N SER A 11 7.60 -0.14 4.95
CA SER A 11 8.68 -0.06 5.91
C SER A 11 9.15 1.39 6.05
N PHE A 12 9.51 1.78 7.27
CA PHE A 12 10.08 3.10 7.51
C PHE A 12 11.29 2.95 8.42
N GLN A 13 12.38 3.64 8.05
CA GLN A 13 13.63 3.62 8.80
C GLN A 13 13.92 5.04 9.27
N SER A 14 13.69 5.30 10.56
CA SER A 14 13.82 6.64 11.14
C SER A 14 15.25 7.16 11.09
N SER A 15 16.24 6.27 11.19
CA SER A 15 17.67 6.68 11.19
C SER A 15 18.09 7.33 9.87
N ILE A 16 17.45 7.02 8.78
CA ILE A 16 17.74 7.59 7.45
C ILE A 16 16.57 8.39 6.89
N GLU A 17 15.49 8.51 7.65
CA GLU A 17 14.26 9.24 7.27
C GLU A 17 13.68 8.80 5.93
N SER A 18 13.85 7.52 5.60
CA SER A 18 13.37 6.94 4.34
C SER A 18 12.45 5.77 4.59
N GLY A 19 11.53 5.57 3.69
CA GLY A 19 10.63 4.42 3.70
C GLY A 19 10.55 3.75 2.35
N GLY A 20 9.96 2.58 2.34
CA GLY A 20 9.72 1.83 1.12
C GLY A 20 8.44 1.03 1.22
N TRP A 21 7.89 0.70 0.08
CA TRP A 21 6.76 -0.22 -0.02
C TRP A 21 7.09 -1.31 -1.01
N ALA A 22 6.40 -2.44 -0.88
CA ALA A 22 6.53 -3.53 -1.83
C ALA A 22 5.19 -4.23 -2.03
N SER A 23 5.05 -4.85 -3.18
CA SER A 23 3.89 -5.69 -3.51
C SER A 23 4.35 -6.91 -4.30
N ILE A 24 3.91 -8.07 -3.87
CA ILE A 24 4.14 -9.33 -4.56
C ILE A 24 2.82 -9.75 -5.16
N ILE A 25 2.73 -9.74 -6.48
CA ILE A 25 1.49 -10.06 -7.19
C ILE A 25 1.56 -11.47 -7.75
N LEU A 26 0.54 -12.28 -7.44
CA LEU A 26 0.44 -13.68 -7.87
C LEU A 26 -0.80 -13.90 -8.70
N GLN A 27 -0.69 -14.82 -9.66
CA GLN A 27 -1.81 -15.37 -10.38
C GLN A 27 -1.59 -16.88 -10.49
N ASP A 28 -2.62 -17.67 -10.16
CA ASP A 28 -2.55 -19.13 -10.16
C ASP A 28 -1.36 -19.66 -9.34
N ASN A 29 -1.15 -19.07 -8.15
CA ASN A 29 -0.09 -19.41 -7.21
C ASN A 29 1.33 -19.15 -7.72
N LYS A 30 1.49 -18.37 -8.79
CA LYS A 30 2.79 -17.99 -9.32
C LYS A 30 2.98 -16.50 -9.23
N ILE A 31 4.18 -16.09 -8.82
CA ILE A 31 4.54 -14.66 -8.79
C ILE A 31 4.64 -14.17 -10.23
N ILE A 32 3.83 -13.18 -10.58
CA ILE A 32 3.85 -12.56 -11.90
C ILE A 32 4.55 -11.20 -11.89
N LYS A 33 4.61 -10.54 -10.72
CA LYS A 33 5.27 -9.23 -10.62
C LYS A 33 5.65 -8.94 -9.18
N LYS A 34 6.80 -8.29 -9.02
CA LYS A 34 7.26 -7.70 -7.76
C LYS A 34 7.42 -6.21 -7.99
N LEU A 35 6.68 -5.42 -7.23
CA LEU A 35 6.74 -3.96 -7.28
C LEU A 35 7.36 -3.46 -5.98
N TYR A 36 8.21 -2.44 -6.07
CA TYR A 36 8.73 -1.78 -4.88
C TYR A 36 9.27 -0.41 -5.24
N GLN A 37 9.23 0.51 -4.28
CA GLN A 37 9.75 1.87 -4.43
C GLN A 37 10.02 2.45 -3.05
N GLY A 38 11.09 3.23 -2.94
CA GLY A 38 11.42 3.96 -1.74
C GLY A 38 11.22 5.45 -1.90
N TYR A 39 11.08 6.15 -0.77
CA TYR A 39 10.89 7.60 -0.72
C TYR A 39 11.62 8.19 0.47
N LYS A 40 12.13 9.42 0.28
CA LYS A 40 12.63 10.24 1.38
C LYS A 40 11.47 10.97 2.07
N HIS A 41 11.67 11.31 3.36
CA HIS A 41 10.74 12.16 4.11
C HIS A 41 9.32 11.66 4.04
N THR A 42 9.14 10.40 4.39
CA THR A 42 7.86 9.72 4.40
C THR A 42 7.52 9.20 5.80
N THR A 43 6.50 8.39 5.92
CA THR A 43 6.11 7.71 7.15
C THR A 43 5.78 6.25 6.89
N ASN A 44 5.76 5.45 7.94
CA ASN A 44 5.36 4.05 7.82
C ASN A 44 3.94 3.91 7.24
N ASN A 45 3.01 4.71 7.76
CA ASN A 45 1.61 4.64 7.30
C ASN A 45 1.47 4.99 5.82
N ARG A 46 2.22 5.99 5.33
CA ARG A 46 2.20 6.33 3.90
C ARG A 46 2.71 5.18 3.05
N MET A 47 3.76 4.49 3.50
CA MET A 47 4.31 3.35 2.75
C MET A 47 3.33 2.17 2.73
N GLU A 48 2.61 1.95 3.82
CA GLU A 48 1.57 0.93 3.86
C GLU A 48 0.43 1.23 2.88
N ILE A 49 -0.02 2.49 2.81
CA ILE A 49 -1.04 2.91 1.84
C ILE A 49 -0.52 2.75 0.41
N ARG A 50 0.72 3.18 0.14
CA ARG A 50 1.30 3.10 -1.19
C ARG A 50 1.42 1.66 -1.68
N GLY A 51 1.73 0.71 -0.82
CA GLY A 51 1.78 -0.69 -1.20
C GLY A 51 0.47 -1.17 -1.82
N VAL A 52 -0.65 -0.81 -1.22
CA VAL A 52 -1.97 -1.16 -1.74
C VAL A 52 -2.29 -0.34 -2.99
N LEU A 53 -2.09 0.96 -2.94
CA LEU A 53 -2.40 1.87 -4.05
C LEU A 53 -1.65 1.48 -5.33
N GLU A 54 -0.35 1.30 -5.24
CA GLU A 54 0.47 0.99 -6.41
C GLU A 54 0.20 -0.41 -6.95
N THR A 55 -0.22 -1.35 -6.09
CA THR A 55 -0.70 -2.66 -6.53
C THR A 55 -1.88 -2.50 -7.46
N LEU A 56 -2.88 -1.71 -7.07
CA LEU A 56 -4.08 -1.52 -7.87
C LEU A 56 -3.79 -0.73 -9.14
N LYS A 57 -2.91 0.26 -9.07
CA LYS A 57 -2.52 1.06 -10.24
C LYS A 57 -1.73 0.26 -11.28
N PHE A 58 -1.15 -0.86 -10.89
CA PHE A 58 -0.44 -1.74 -11.83
C PHE A 58 -1.36 -2.27 -12.92
N PHE A 59 -2.62 -2.53 -12.60
CA PHE A 59 -3.59 -3.09 -13.53
C PHE A 59 -4.26 -1.98 -14.33
N LYS A 60 -4.23 -2.10 -15.65
CA LYS A 60 -4.80 -1.10 -16.56
C LYS A 60 -6.26 -1.37 -16.93
N THR A 61 -6.75 -2.55 -16.59
CA THR A 61 -8.16 -2.95 -16.77
C THR A 61 -8.69 -3.49 -15.45
N PRO A 62 -10.02 -3.49 -15.25
CA PRO A 62 -10.59 -4.00 -13.99
C PRO A 62 -10.22 -5.44 -13.71
N VAL A 63 -9.84 -5.72 -12.46
CA VAL A 63 -9.49 -7.06 -12.00
C VAL A 63 -10.16 -7.35 -10.65
N ARG A 64 -10.24 -8.63 -10.31
CA ARG A 64 -10.60 -9.07 -8.97
C ARG A 64 -9.31 -9.42 -8.24
N ILE A 65 -9.10 -8.84 -7.08
CA ILE A 65 -7.85 -9.02 -6.35
C ILE A 65 -8.09 -9.11 -4.85
N LYS A 66 -7.45 -10.08 -4.21
CA LYS A 66 -7.38 -10.17 -2.76
C LYS A 66 -6.03 -9.66 -2.31
N ILE A 67 -6.03 -8.66 -1.43
CA ILE A 67 -4.82 -8.04 -0.91
C ILE A 67 -4.61 -8.47 0.53
N TYR A 68 -3.43 -9.07 0.78
CA TYR A 68 -2.96 -9.42 2.11
C TYR A 68 -2.03 -8.33 2.60
N SER A 69 -2.26 -7.86 3.82
CA SER A 69 -1.43 -6.84 4.47
C SER A 69 -1.39 -7.09 5.97
N ASP A 70 -0.27 -6.76 6.60
CA ASP A 70 -0.14 -6.78 8.06
C ASP A 70 -0.47 -5.41 8.68
N SER A 71 -0.83 -4.42 7.87
CA SER A 71 -1.16 -3.09 8.34
C SER A 71 -2.60 -3.01 8.81
N GLN A 72 -2.81 -2.96 10.12
CA GLN A 72 -4.15 -2.71 10.68
C GLN A 72 -4.65 -1.31 10.31
N TYR A 73 -3.76 -0.34 10.21
CA TYR A 73 -4.11 1.03 9.83
C TYR A 73 -4.82 1.08 8.48
N VAL A 74 -4.24 0.43 7.46
CA VAL A 74 -4.80 0.43 6.11
C VAL A 74 -6.11 -0.36 6.08
N ILE A 75 -6.09 -1.59 6.59
CA ILE A 75 -7.25 -2.47 6.49
C ILE A 75 -8.45 -1.89 7.25
N LYS A 76 -8.25 -1.43 8.49
CA LYS A 76 -9.34 -0.86 9.29
C LYS A 76 -9.89 0.41 8.67
N SER A 77 -9.04 1.26 8.10
CA SER A 77 -9.50 2.49 7.47
C SER A 77 -10.40 2.22 6.27
N ILE A 78 -10.13 1.17 5.52
CA ILE A 78 -10.95 0.79 4.36
C ILE A 78 -12.17 -0.02 4.79
N VAL A 79 -11.98 -1.09 5.55
CA VAL A 79 -13.04 -2.03 5.92
C VAL A 79 -14.10 -1.35 6.81
N ASN A 80 -13.67 -0.48 7.73
CA ASN A 80 -14.58 0.26 8.59
C ASN A 80 -15.17 1.51 7.93
N THR A 81 -14.92 1.68 6.63
CA THR A 81 -15.46 2.78 5.81
C THR A 81 -15.04 4.18 6.25
N HIS A 82 -14.03 4.31 7.10
CA HIS A 82 -13.56 5.62 7.58
C HIS A 82 -13.12 6.53 6.43
N VAL A 83 -12.38 5.97 5.47
CA VAL A 83 -11.86 6.71 4.31
C VAL A 83 -13.01 7.27 3.46
N TYR A 84 -14.04 6.47 3.23
CA TYR A 84 -15.21 6.90 2.47
C TYR A 84 -15.98 8.00 3.19
N LYS A 85 -16.07 7.90 4.52
CA LYS A 85 -16.70 8.93 5.34
C LYS A 85 -15.94 10.26 5.23
N TRP A 86 -14.63 10.22 5.35
CA TRP A 86 -13.80 11.44 5.22
C TRP A 86 -13.98 12.09 3.85
N PHE A 87 -14.04 11.30 2.81
CA PHE A 87 -14.24 11.78 1.45
C PHE A 87 -15.63 12.43 1.31
N ALA A 88 -16.69 11.75 1.77
CA ALA A 88 -18.07 12.23 1.67
C ALA A 88 -18.30 13.51 2.48
N GLU A 89 -17.68 13.62 3.66
CA GLU A 89 -17.79 14.77 4.55
C GLU A 89 -16.82 15.89 4.18
N LYS A 90 -15.92 15.68 3.20
CA LYS A 90 -14.84 16.59 2.83
C LYS A 90 -13.99 16.99 4.04
N ASP A 91 -13.70 16.00 4.90
CA ASP A 91 -12.89 16.21 6.09
C ASP A 91 -11.41 16.20 5.71
N PHE A 92 -10.86 17.39 5.48
CA PHE A 92 -9.46 17.57 5.07
C PHE A 92 -8.50 17.67 6.26
N SER A 93 -8.97 17.44 7.49
CA SER A 93 -8.14 17.46 8.67
C SER A 93 -7.36 16.14 8.88
N LYS A 94 -7.77 15.07 8.19
CA LYS A 94 -7.13 13.77 8.33
C LYS A 94 -5.82 13.71 7.57
N LYS A 95 -4.89 12.86 8.07
CA LYS A 95 -3.57 12.69 7.44
C LYS A 95 -3.65 11.80 6.22
N ASN A 96 -2.72 12.00 5.31
CA ASN A 96 -2.51 11.13 4.14
C ASN A 96 -3.68 11.15 3.14
N LEU A 97 -4.46 12.23 3.11
CA LEU A 97 -5.63 12.33 2.25
C LEU A 97 -5.29 12.23 0.77
N ASP A 98 -4.11 12.73 0.35
CA ASP A 98 -3.64 12.61 -1.02
C ASP A 98 -3.64 11.14 -1.48
N LEU A 99 -3.09 10.27 -0.65
CA LEU A 99 -3.01 8.84 -0.95
C LEU A 99 -4.37 8.15 -0.80
N TRP A 100 -5.13 8.50 0.26
CA TRP A 100 -6.45 7.90 0.48
C TRP A 100 -7.42 8.19 -0.65
N PHE A 101 -7.42 9.42 -1.17
CA PHE A 101 -8.34 9.79 -2.26
C PHE A 101 -7.97 9.08 -3.57
N GLU A 102 -6.67 8.95 -3.86
CA GLU A 102 -6.21 8.13 -5.00
C GLU A 102 -6.63 6.68 -4.84
N LEU A 103 -6.51 6.15 -3.62
CA LEU A 103 -6.88 4.76 -3.34
C LEU A 103 -8.39 4.53 -3.51
N ILE A 104 -9.23 5.47 -3.07
CA ILE A 104 -10.68 5.37 -3.29
C ILE A 104 -11.00 5.24 -4.77
N ASP A 105 -10.35 6.04 -5.62
CA ASP A 105 -10.55 5.95 -7.07
C ASP A 105 -10.21 4.56 -7.59
N GLN A 106 -9.11 3.99 -7.15
CA GLN A 106 -8.70 2.64 -7.57
C GLN A 106 -9.66 1.57 -7.05
N LEU A 107 -10.16 1.72 -5.83
CA LEU A 107 -11.13 0.78 -5.26
C LEU A 107 -12.46 0.78 -6.04
N SER A 108 -12.80 1.89 -6.69
CA SER A 108 -14.00 1.96 -7.53
C SER A 108 -13.85 1.25 -8.88
N ILE A 109 -12.60 1.04 -9.32
CA ILE A 109 -12.31 0.40 -10.61
C ILE A 109 -12.26 -1.12 -10.49
N HIS A 110 -11.70 -1.63 -9.39
CA HIS A 110 -11.43 -3.05 -9.21
C HIS A 110 -12.37 -3.68 -8.17
N ASP A 111 -12.52 -5.00 -8.23
CA ASP A 111 -13.20 -5.77 -7.19
C ASP A 111 -12.15 -6.22 -6.17
N VAL A 112 -12.02 -5.49 -5.08
CA VAL A 112 -10.93 -5.65 -4.11
C VAL A 112 -11.46 -6.22 -2.79
N SER A 113 -10.80 -7.25 -2.29
CA SER A 113 -11.00 -7.75 -0.94
C SER A 113 -9.68 -7.69 -0.17
N PHE A 114 -9.77 -7.61 1.15
CA PHE A 114 -8.61 -7.49 2.02
C PHE A 114 -8.59 -8.60 3.05
N GLU A 115 -7.37 -9.05 3.37
CA GLU A 115 -7.13 -10.02 4.43
C GLU A 115 -5.97 -9.55 5.28
N TRP A 116 -6.18 -9.56 6.61
CA TRP A 116 -5.11 -9.17 7.53
C TRP A 116 -4.20 -10.36 7.80
N VAL A 117 -2.89 -10.15 7.59
CA VAL A 117 -1.86 -11.11 7.96
C VAL A 117 -1.26 -10.63 9.28
N LYS A 118 -1.36 -11.46 10.31
CA LYS A 118 -0.72 -11.11 11.59
C LYS A 118 0.80 -11.10 11.42
N GLY A 119 1.44 -10.02 11.86
CA GLY A 119 2.86 -9.81 11.62
C GLY A 119 3.80 -10.85 12.23
N HIS A 120 3.33 -11.63 13.21
CA HIS A 120 4.12 -12.69 13.84
C HIS A 120 3.87 -14.07 13.22
N GLU A 121 2.96 -14.19 12.25
CA GLU A 121 2.71 -15.45 11.55
C GLU A 121 3.74 -15.67 10.46
N VAL A 122 4.15 -16.94 10.26
CA VAL A 122 5.06 -17.29 9.18
C VAL A 122 4.30 -17.31 7.86
N ASN A 123 4.66 -16.40 6.97
CA ASN A 123 4.09 -16.33 5.62
C ASN A 123 5.21 -15.90 4.67
N GLU A 124 5.59 -16.80 3.76
CA GLU A 124 6.72 -16.57 2.86
C GLU A 124 6.55 -15.34 1.97
N MET A 125 5.35 -15.14 1.44
CA MET A 125 5.07 -14.00 0.55
C MET A 125 5.06 -12.68 1.33
N ASN A 126 4.50 -12.68 2.52
CA ASN A 126 4.54 -11.51 3.39
C ASN A 126 5.97 -11.16 3.78
N ASN A 127 6.76 -12.17 4.09
CA ASN A 127 8.19 -11.99 4.42
C ASN A 127 8.98 -11.44 3.23
N LEU A 128 8.67 -11.90 2.02
CA LEU A 128 9.30 -11.37 0.81
C LEU A 128 8.93 -9.92 0.58
N ALA A 129 7.66 -9.56 0.75
CA ALA A 129 7.21 -8.18 0.63
C ALA A 129 7.91 -7.28 1.66
N ASP A 130 8.04 -7.75 2.91
CA ASP A 130 8.75 -7.01 3.95
C ASP A 130 10.21 -6.75 3.56
N LYS A 131 10.93 -7.77 3.12
CA LYS A 131 12.32 -7.63 2.70
C LYS A 131 12.48 -6.64 1.55
N LEU A 132 11.59 -6.68 0.58
CA LEU A 132 11.65 -5.75 -0.56
C LEU A 132 11.31 -4.31 -0.14
N ALA A 133 10.37 -4.13 0.78
CA ALA A 133 10.05 -2.81 1.31
C ALA A 133 11.25 -2.21 2.06
N VAL A 134 11.92 -3.01 2.89
CA VAL A 134 13.14 -2.59 3.60
C VAL A 134 14.24 -2.24 2.61
N HIS A 135 14.46 -3.09 1.60
CA HIS A 135 15.44 -2.84 0.55
C HIS A 135 15.15 -1.52 -0.19
N ALA A 136 13.90 -1.29 -0.54
CA ALA A 136 13.49 -0.08 -1.23
C ALA A 136 13.80 1.17 -0.40
N ALA A 137 13.56 1.12 0.92
CA ALA A 137 13.84 2.23 1.83
C ALA A 137 15.34 2.56 1.91
N GLN A 138 16.21 1.60 1.63
CA GLN A 138 17.66 1.74 1.74
C GLN A 138 18.35 2.11 0.42
N CYS A 139 17.61 2.22 -0.67
CA CYS A 139 18.18 2.60 -1.97
C CYS A 139 18.68 4.04 -1.94
N LEU A 140 19.65 4.33 -2.82
CA LEU A 140 20.20 5.67 -2.97
C LEU A 140 19.33 6.53 -3.89
N ASN A 141 19.42 7.85 -3.72
CA ASN A 141 18.77 8.84 -4.60
C ASN A 141 17.26 8.68 -4.68
N LEU A 142 16.63 8.41 -3.54
CA LEU A 142 15.19 8.26 -3.49
C LEU A 142 14.47 9.59 -3.72
N PRO A 143 13.32 9.57 -4.40
CA PRO A 143 12.49 10.78 -4.54
C PRO A 143 11.81 11.15 -3.22
N GLU A 144 11.37 12.40 -3.13
CA GLU A 144 10.52 12.86 -2.04
C GLU A 144 9.12 12.26 -2.18
N ASP A 145 8.49 11.96 -1.05
CA ASP A 145 7.13 11.41 -1.06
C ASP A 145 6.05 12.47 -1.24
N GLY A 146 6.43 13.75 -1.20
CA GLY A 146 5.47 14.84 -1.32
C GLY A 146 4.67 15.09 -0.05
N ILE A 147 5.10 14.55 1.09
CA ILE A 147 4.37 14.71 2.37
C ILE A 147 4.21 16.18 2.75
N ASN A 148 5.16 17.03 2.36
CA ASN A 148 5.10 18.46 2.61
C ASN A 148 4.16 19.21 1.68
N ASN A 149 3.65 18.54 0.66
CA ASN A 149 2.73 19.08 -0.34
C ASN A 149 1.30 18.62 -0.11
N THR A 150 1.04 17.89 0.96
CA THR A 150 -0.29 17.35 1.29
C THR A 150 -1.06 18.36 2.15
N ASN A 151 -1.19 19.57 1.66
CA ASN A 151 -1.95 20.64 2.32
C ASN A 151 -3.37 20.64 1.79
N PHE A 152 -4.15 19.71 2.28
CA PHE A 152 -5.56 19.66 1.97
C PHE A 152 -6.35 20.41 3.01
#